data_59391dcee7b85cb5c16573c7b7041f1f
#
_entry.id   59391dcee7b85cb5c16573c7b7041f1f
#
_cell.length_a   1.000
_cell.length_b   1.000
_cell.length_c   1.000
_cell.angle_alpha   90.00
_cell.angle_beta   90.00
_cell.angle_gamma   90.00
#
_symmetry.space_group_name_H-M   'P 1'
#
loop_
_entity.id
_entity.type
_entity.pdbx_description
1 polymer ?
#
loop_
_entity_poly.entity_id
_entity_poly.type
_entity_poly.pdbx_seq_one_letter_code
_entity_poly.pdbx_strand_id
1 'polypeptide(L)'
;MDLIEHTYTIQWVGPMDYEEYREYLRNQETLDSAYFNLYYFEARKDARYKWSTYIGIHKNNDGIDRRVNPSHEHLGPFIKEDAKDIKIWIGSFANEKDQKPENVDIVETLFIKAYNDRLTNNTKKKESIPSSSVCVINSYYNTNDEPILRKSEKPMVFDDVLIYLEESDSFMHGNLSKMNGTK
;
A
#
# COMPACT_ATOMS: atom_id res chain seq x y z
N MET A 1 -14.87 -15.44 20.39
CA MET A 1 -13.55 -15.66 19.76
C MET A 1 -13.74 -15.30 18.30
N ASP A 2 -13.31 -14.09 17.96
CA ASP A 2 -13.51 -13.55 16.62
C ASP A 2 -12.75 -14.43 15.63
N LEU A 3 -13.48 -15.04 14.72
CA LEU A 3 -12.89 -15.85 13.68
C LEU A 3 -12.44 -14.92 12.55
N ILE A 4 -11.16 -14.99 12.17
CA ILE A 4 -10.68 -14.30 10.96
C ILE A 4 -11.27 -15.04 9.76
N GLU A 5 -12.12 -14.35 9.00
CA GLU A 5 -12.82 -14.93 7.85
C GLU A 5 -11.95 -14.89 6.58
N HIS A 6 -11.15 -13.83 6.44
CA HIS A 6 -10.30 -13.64 5.29
C HIS A 6 -8.87 -13.29 5.70
N THR A 7 -7.90 -13.87 5.03
CA THR A 7 -6.49 -13.51 5.17
C THR A 7 -5.90 -13.21 3.79
N TYR A 8 -5.39 -11.99 3.63
CA TYR A 8 -4.74 -11.53 2.41
C TYR A 8 -3.27 -11.27 2.66
N THR A 9 -2.42 -11.69 1.75
CA THR A 9 -1.00 -11.31 1.74
C THR A 9 -0.78 -10.33 0.59
N ILE A 10 -0.30 -9.14 0.92
CA ILE A 10 0.04 -8.10 -0.06
C ILE A 10 1.55 -8.03 -0.20
N GLN A 11 2.01 -8.11 -1.42
CA GLN A 11 3.41 -7.91 -1.81
C GLN A 11 3.59 -6.49 -2.30
N TRP A 12 4.40 -5.72 -1.61
CA TRP A 12 4.73 -4.34 -1.93
C TRP A 12 6.12 -4.26 -2.54
N VAL A 13 6.24 -3.63 -3.69
CA VAL A 13 7.52 -3.34 -4.36
C VAL A 13 7.81 -1.84 -4.27
N GLY A 14 8.98 -1.50 -3.80
CA GLY A 14 9.48 -0.12 -3.59
C GLY A 14 10.47 -0.08 -2.41
N PRO A 15 10.87 1.09 -1.92
CA PRO A 15 10.48 2.41 -2.43
C PRO A 15 11.12 2.74 -3.77
N MET A 16 10.41 3.47 -4.60
CA MET A 16 10.86 4.00 -5.88
C MET A 16 10.63 5.51 -5.92
N ASP A 17 11.52 6.28 -6.50
CA ASP A 17 11.15 7.60 -6.95
C ASP A 17 10.27 7.52 -8.21
N TYR A 18 9.84 8.65 -8.77
CA TYR A 18 8.91 8.60 -9.90
C TYR A 18 9.55 8.08 -11.19
N GLU A 19 10.82 8.36 -11.43
CA GLU A 19 11.51 7.86 -12.63
C GLU A 19 11.83 6.37 -12.50
N GLU A 20 12.30 5.93 -11.32
CA GLU A 20 12.49 4.51 -10.99
C GLU A 20 11.19 3.71 -11.15
N TYR A 21 10.06 4.26 -10.68
CA TYR A 21 8.74 3.66 -10.85
C TYR A 21 8.38 3.48 -12.32
N ARG A 22 8.60 4.51 -13.15
CA ARG A 22 8.32 4.44 -14.59
C ARG A 22 9.23 3.44 -15.30
N GLU A 23 10.50 3.37 -14.91
CA GLU A 23 11.44 2.42 -15.45
C GLU A 23 11.09 0.99 -15.04
N TYR A 24 10.76 0.78 -13.78
CA TYR A 24 10.31 -0.51 -13.25
C TYR A 24 9.11 -1.04 -14.05
N LEU A 25 8.07 -0.25 -14.26
CA LEU A 25 6.90 -0.69 -15.04
C LEU A 25 7.24 -0.97 -16.51
N ARG A 26 8.12 -0.20 -17.13
CA ARG A 26 8.56 -0.46 -18.52
C ARG A 26 9.34 -1.76 -18.67
N ASN A 27 10.11 -2.13 -17.67
CA ASN A 27 10.92 -3.34 -17.66
C ASN A 27 10.10 -4.60 -17.31
N GLN A 28 8.87 -4.42 -16.80
CA GLN A 28 7.93 -5.50 -16.49
C GLN A 28 7.08 -5.91 -17.71
N GLU A 29 7.64 -5.92 -18.93
CA GLU A 29 6.94 -6.25 -20.18
C GLU A 29 6.20 -7.59 -20.17
N THR A 30 6.53 -8.49 -19.23
CA THR A 30 5.88 -9.80 -19.06
C THR A 30 4.88 -9.84 -17.90
N LEU A 31 4.95 -8.91 -16.96
CA LEU A 31 3.95 -8.74 -15.91
C LEU A 31 2.95 -7.69 -16.40
N ASP A 32 1.73 -8.12 -16.66
CA ASP A 32 0.63 -7.23 -16.95
C ASP A 32 0.59 -6.13 -15.87
N SER A 33 0.69 -4.86 -16.27
CA SER A 33 0.59 -3.72 -15.33
C SER A 33 -0.75 -3.73 -14.57
N ALA A 34 -1.74 -4.50 -15.05
CA ALA A 34 -2.96 -4.87 -14.36
C ALA A 34 -2.75 -5.73 -13.11
N TYR A 35 -1.56 -6.35 -12.94
CA TYR A 35 -1.24 -7.16 -11.77
C TYR A 35 -1.18 -6.32 -10.48
N PHE A 36 -0.73 -5.06 -10.56
CA PHE A 36 -0.67 -4.18 -9.41
C PHE A 36 -1.99 -3.43 -9.20
N ASN A 37 -2.68 -3.74 -8.11
CA ASN A 37 -3.99 -3.14 -7.80
C ASN A 37 -3.93 -2.08 -6.71
N LEU A 38 -2.85 -2.03 -5.95
CA LEU A 38 -2.64 -1.12 -4.84
C LEU A 38 -1.43 -0.22 -5.12
N TYR A 39 -1.49 1.02 -4.68
CA TYR A 39 -0.33 1.90 -4.63
C TYR A 39 -0.35 2.73 -3.36
N TYR A 40 0.84 3.00 -2.87
CA TYR A 40 1.06 3.87 -1.72
C TYR A 40 2.20 4.82 -2.03
N PHE A 41 2.10 6.05 -1.58
CA PHE A 41 3.22 6.96 -1.69
C PHE A 41 3.42 7.81 -0.43
N GLU A 42 4.65 8.24 -0.26
CA GLU A 42 5.11 9.25 0.68
C GLU A 42 5.80 10.34 -0.13
N ALA A 43 5.37 11.59 0.02
CA ALA A 43 5.96 12.70 -0.70
C ALA A 43 6.04 13.95 0.18
N ARG A 44 7.09 14.75 0.00
CA ARG A 44 7.22 16.09 0.54
C ARG A 44 8.08 16.95 -0.37
N LYS A 45 7.87 18.26 -0.37
CA LYS A 45 8.66 19.17 -1.21
C LYS A 45 10.14 19.18 -0.84
N ASP A 46 10.42 19.27 0.45
CA ASP A 46 11.77 19.18 1.03
C ASP A 46 11.68 18.84 2.54
N ALA A 47 12.82 18.71 3.20
CA ALA A 47 12.93 18.27 4.59
C ALA A 47 12.18 19.15 5.62
N ARG A 48 11.81 20.38 5.28
CA ARG A 48 11.07 21.31 6.15
C ARG A 48 9.57 21.03 6.18
N TYR A 49 9.04 20.30 5.20
CA TYR A 49 7.63 20.00 5.08
C TYR A 49 7.29 18.63 5.68
N LYS A 50 6.06 18.51 6.17
CA LYS A 50 5.52 17.21 6.58
C LYS A 50 5.35 16.30 5.38
N TRP A 51 5.46 15.01 5.61
CA TRP A 51 5.15 14.00 4.62
C TRP A 51 3.64 14.02 4.29
N SER A 52 3.33 13.97 3.02
CA SER A 52 2.02 13.64 2.49
C SER A 52 2.02 12.15 2.18
N THR A 53 1.07 11.41 2.70
CA THR A 53 0.98 9.96 2.56
C THR A 53 -0.38 9.60 1.99
N TYR A 54 -0.41 8.69 1.04
CA TYR A 54 -1.63 8.33 0.34
C TYR A 54 -1.62 6.85 -0.02
N ILE A 55 -2.77 6.18 0.13
CA ILE A 55 -3.03 4.88 -0.45
C ILE A 55 -4.16 4.99 -1.46
N GLY A 56 -4.08 4.22 -2.53
CA GLY A 56 -5.13 4.13 -3.53
C GLY A 56 -5.12 2.79 -4.24
N ILE A 57 -6.16 2.59 -5.03
CA ILE A 57 -6.36 1.36 -5.78
C ILE A 57 -6.55 1.61 -7.27
N HIS A 58 -6.26 0.56 -8.02
CA HIS A 58 -6.58 0.44 -9.43
C HIS A 58 -7.40 -0.83 -9.65
N LYS A 59 -8.62 -0.68 -10.18
CA LYS A 59 -9.57 -1.78 -10.37
C LYS A 59 -9.70 -2.24 -11.82
N ASN A 60 -9.19 -1.44 -12.74
CA ASN A 60 -9.31 -1.70 -14.17
C ASN A 60 -8.08 -2.43 -14.70
N ASN A 61 -8.25 -3.14 -15.82
CA ASN A 61 -7.15 -3.84 -16.48
C ASN A 61 -6.29 -2.93 -17.38
N ASP A 62 -6.32 -1.61 -17.16
CA ASP A 62 -5.65 -0.61 -18.00
C ASP A 62 -4.33 -0.09 -17.42
N GLY A 63 -3.86 -0.74 -16.35
CA GLY A 63 -2.55 -0.49 -15.75
C GLY A 63 -2.53 0.58 -14.66
N ILE A 64 -1.69 0.36 -13.66
CA ILE A 64 -1.54 1.24 -12.48
C ILE A 64 -0.93 2.60 -12.86
N ASP A 65 -0.20 2.69 -13.97
CA ASP A 65 0.39 3.90 -14.51
C ASP A 65 -0.65 5.00 -14.82
N ARG A 66 -1.89 4.61 -15.11
CA ARG A 66 -3.00 5.56 -15.25
C ARG A 66 -3.40 6.24 -13.95
N ARG A 67 -3.04 5.66 -12.82
CA ARG A 67 -3.29 6.24 -11.49
C ARG A 67 -2.09 6.99 -10.95
N VAL A 68 -0.92 6.39 -11.03
CA VAL A 68 0.33 6.95 -10.51
C VAL A 68 1.02 7.74 -11.61
N ASN A 69 0.60 9.00 -11.80
CA ASN A 69 1.09 9.87 -12.88
C ASN A 69 0.99 11.37 -12.48
N PRO A 70 1.54 12.29 -13.30
CA PRO A 70 1.49 13.74 -13.00
C PRO A 70 0.09 14.35 -12.93
N SER A 71 -0.95 13.66 -13.37
CA SER A 71 -2.35 14.12 -13.27
C SER A 71 -3.03 13.66 -11.98
N HIS A 72 -2.37 12.83 -11.18
CA HIS A 72 -2.90 12.38 -9.89
C HIS A 72 -3.08 13.57 -8.94
N GLU A 73 -4.28 13.70 -8.34
CA GLU A 73 -4.66 14.84 -7.51
C GLU A 73 -3.68 15.12 -6.37
N HIS A 74 -3.22 14.07 -5.67
CA HIS A 74 -2.36 14.20 -4.49
C HIS A 74 -0.86 14.05 -4.80
N LEU A 75 -0.47 13.19 -5.74
CA LEU A 75 0.92 12.94 -6.11
C LEU A 75 1.42 13.89 -7.20
N GLY A 76 0.55 14.23 -8.14
CA GLY A 76 0.90 15.04 -9.30
C GLY A 76 1.59 16.37 -9.00
N PRO A 77 1.19 17.13 -7.97
CA PRO A 77 1.90 18.35 -7.58
C PRO A 77 3.37 18.11 -7.24
N PHE A 78 3.69 17.02 -6.52
CA PHE A 78 5.07 16.68 -6.16
C PHE A 78 5.90 16.29 -7.38
N ILE A 79 5.33 15.53 -8.32
CA ILE A 79 5.99 15.15 -9.57
C ILE A 79 6.29 16.40 -10.43
N LYS A 80 5.30 17.30 -10.59
CA LYS A 80 5.44 18.52 -11.41
C LYS A 80 6.44 19.53 -10.84
N GLU A 81 6.57 19.55 -9.51
CA GLU A 81 7.52 20.44 -8.82
C GLU A 81 8.90 19.81 -8.65
N ASP A 82 9.14 18.63 -9.23
CA ASP A 82 10.40 17.87 -9.10
C ASP A 82 10.83 17.71 -7.63
N ALA A 83 9.88 17.32 -6.79
CA ALA A 83 10.13 17.14 -5.38
C ALA A 83 11.14 16.01 -5.16
N LYS A 84 12.17 16.27 -4.35
CA LYS A 84 13.28 15.33 -4.13
C LYS A 84 12.91 14.15 -3.24
N ASP A 85 11.89 14.30 -2.42
CA ASP A 85 11.46 13.29 -1.47
C ASP A 85 10.12 12.69 -1.92
N ILE A 86 10.16 11.81 -2.90
CA ILE A 86 9.04 10.97 -3.35
C ILE A 86 9.44 9.52 -3.16
N LYS A 87 8.56 8.74 -2.54
CA LYS A 87 8.68 7.30 -2.42
C LYS A 87 7.36 6.65 -2.82
N ILE A 88 7.41 5.76 -3.77
CA ILE A 88 6.25 5.06 -4.32
C ILE A 88 6.43 3.57 -4.05
N TRP A 89 5.37 2.92 -3.62
CA TRP A 89 5.22 1.46 -3.56
C TRP A 89 4.01 1.06 -4.38
N ILE A 90 4.14 -0.05 -5.09
CA ILE A 90 3.02 -0.71 -5.77
C ILE A 90 2.79 -2.06 -5.13
N GLY A 91 1.53 -2.44 -5.00
CA GLY A 91 1.14 -3.64 -4.26
C GLY A 91 0.24 -4.56 -5.08
N SER A 92 0.44 -5.86 -4.89
CA SER A 92 -0.39 -6.91 -5.47
C SER A 92 -0.71 -7.98 -4.43
N PHE A 93 -1.76 -8.75 -4.66
CA PHE A 93 -2.03 -9.92 -3.85
C PHE A 93 -1.02 -11.04 -4.19
N ALA A 94 -0.45 -11.67 -3.17
CA ALA A 94 0.46 -12.80 -3.36
C ALA A 94 -0.23 -14.02 -4.00
N ASN A 95 -1.54 -14.13 -3.79
CA ASN A 95 -2.38 -15.16 -4.40
C ASN A 95 -3.28 -14.50 -5.45
N GLU A 96 -3.10 -14.85 -6.72
CA GLU A 96 -3.89 -14.31 -7.84
C GLU A 96 -5.40 -14.52 -7.68
N LYS A 97 -5.84 -15.59 -7.01
CA LYS A 97 -7.26 -15.85 -6.74
C LYS A 97 -7.91 -14.80 -5.85
N ASP A 98 -7.10 -14.11 -5.05
CA ASP A 98 -7.54 -13.04 -4.15
C ASP A 98 -7.57 -11.67 -4.85
N GLN A 99 -7.02 -11.58 -6.06
CA GLN A 99 -6.95 -10.34 -6.85
C GLN A 99 -8.28 -10.00 -7.52
N LYS A 100 -9.33 -9.88 -6.71
CA LYS A 100 -10.67 -9.50 -7.14
C LYS A 100 -10.98 -8.06 -6.75
N PRO A 101 -11.75 -7.30 -7.56
CA PRO A 101 -12.09 -5.92 -7.26
C PRO A 101 -12.67 -5.69 -5.85
N GLU A 102 -13.48 -6.63 -5.38
CA GLU A 102 -14.05 -6.58 -4.02
C GLU A 102 -13.00 -6.72 -2.93
N ASN A 103 -12.02 -7.63 -3.08
CA ASN A 103 -10.94 -7.82 -2.12
C ASN A 103 -9.98 -6.61 -2.10
N VAL A 104 -9.68 -6.06 -3.29
CA VAL A 104 -8.88 -4.83 -3.43
C VAL A 104 -9.55 -3.67 -2.67
N ASP A 105 -10.87 -3.55 -2.78
CA ASP A 105 -11.65 -2.52 -2.09
C ASP A 105 -11.67 -2.71 -0.57
N ILE A 106 -11.81 -3.96 -0.11
CA ILE A 106 -11.73 -4.32 1.30
C ILE A 106 -10.35 -3.93 1.87
N VAL A 107 -9.27 -4.34 1.22
CA VAL A 107 -7.90 -4.06 1.68
C VAL A 107 -7.62 -2.55 1.73
N GLU A 108 -7.98 -1.79 0.68
CA GLU A 108 -7.83 -0.33 0.69
C GLU A 108 -8.64 0.31 1.84
N THR A 109 -9.87 -0.14 2.03
CA THR A 109 -10.75 0.37 3.09
C THR A 109 -10.14 0.12 4.48
N LEU A 110 -9.58 -1.08 4.70
CA LEU A 110 -8.90 -1.42 5.95
C LEU A 110 -7.70 -0.52 6.21
N PHE A 111 -6.84 -0.31 5.21
CA PHE A 111 -5.69 0.58 5.35
C PHE A 111 -6.12 2.01 5.66
N ILE A 112 -7.10 2.55 4.92
CA ILE A 112 -7.58 3.91 5.14
C ILE A 112 -8.19 4.04 6.54
N LYS A 113 -8.94 3.05 7.01
CA LYS A 113 -9.56 3.08 8.33
C LYS A 113 -8.53 2.95 9.45
N ALA A 114 -7.62 1.98 9.35
CA ALA A 114 -6.59 1.72 10.36
C ALA A 114 -5.58 2.86 10.52
N TYR A 115 -5.27 3.57 9.43
CA TYR A 115 -4.23 4.59 9.40
C TYR A 115 -4.76 5.99 9.05
N ASN A 116 -6.02 6.27 9.33
CA ASN A 116 -6.68 7.51 8.93
C ASN A 116 -6.04 8.78 9.51
N ASP A 117 -5.40 8.67 10.67
CA ASP A 117 -4.67 9.73 11.35
C ASP A 117 -3.29 10.02 10.73
N ARG A 118 -2.77 9.08 9.95
CA ARG A 118 -1.46 9.15 9.31
C ARG A 118 -1.54 9.32 7.79
N LEU A 119 -2.68 8.99 7.18
CA LEU A 119 -2.91 9.17 5.75
C LEU A 119 -3.52 10.55 5.48
N THR A 120 -2.97 11.27 4.50
CA THR A 120 -3.48 12.59 4.09
C THR A 120 -4.70 12.50 3.18
N ASN A 121 -5.04 11.31 2.72
CA ASN A 121 -6.15 11.12 1.83
C ASN A 121 -7.40 10.52 2.49
N ASN A 122 -8.51 10.88 1.89
CA ASN A 122 -9.71 10.07 1.76
C ASN A 122 -10.68 10.11 2.93
N THR A 123 -11.38 11.22 3.02
CA THR A 123 -12.57 11.33 3.87
C THR A 123 -13.67 10.33 3.47
N LYS A 124 -13.75 9.94 2.19
CA LYS A 124 -14.84 9.08 1.68
C LYS A 124 -14.87 7.66 2.25
N LYS A 125 -13.69 7.09 2.58
CA LYS A 125 -13.61 5.71 3.09
C LYS A 125 -13.38 5.63 4.60
N LYS A 126 -13.18 6.75 5.29
CA LYS A 126 -13.03 6.75 6.75
C LYS A 126 -14.22 6.14 7.48
N GLU A 127 -15.41 6.28 6.90
CA GLU A 127 -16.67 5.79 7.45
C GLU A 127 -17.04 4.37 6.98
N SER A 128 -16.35 3.85 5.95
CA SER A 128 -16.61 2.50 5.44
C SER A 128 -16.10 1.45 6.43
N ILE A 129 -16.94 0.51 6.78
CA ILE A 129 -16.63 -0.59 7.69
C ILE A 129 -16.59 -1.88 6.89
N PRO A 130 -15.51 -2.69 6.94
CA PRO A 130 -15.53 -4.04 6.39
C PRO A 130 -16.61 -4.88 7.07
N SER A 131 -17.30 -5.72 6.30
CA SER A 131 -18.41 -6.57 6.77
C SER A 131 -17.95 -7.92 7.33
N SER A 132 -16.65 -8.09 7.57
CA SER A 132 -16.06 -9.33 8.08
C SER A 132 -14.72 -9.07 8.76
N SER A 133 -14.30 -9.99 9.63
CA SER A 133 -12.97 -9.94 10.25
C SER A 133 -11.91 -10.35 9.25
N VAL A 134 -10.90 -9.50 9.07
CA VAL A 134 -9.89 -9.63 8.02
C VAL A 134 -8.47 -9.47 8.58
N CYS A 135 -7.56 -10.33 8.12
CA CYS A 135 -6.13 -10.19 8.36
C CYS A 135 -5.41 -9.81 7.06
N VAL A 136 -4.59 -8.77 7.09
CA VAL A 136 -3.71 -8.38 5.99
C VAL A 136 -2.26 -8.52 6.45
N ILE A 137 -1.49 -9.32 5.70
CA ILE A 137 -0.05 -9.51 5.91
C ILE A 137 0.68 -8.76 4.80
N ASN A 138 1.58 -7.85 5.18
CA ASN A 138 2.39 -7.07 4.26
C ASN A 138 3.79 -7.65 4.14
N SER A 139 4.21 -7.93 2.93
CA SER A 139 5.57 -8.31 2.56
C SER A 139 6.16 -7.23 1.66
N TYR A 140 7.43 -6.88 1.88
CA TYR A 140 8.07 -5.76 1.19
C TYR A 140 9.29 -6.22 0.43
N TYR A 141 9.43 -5.75 -0.80
CA TYR A 141 10.51 -6.11 -1.72
C TYR A 141 11.08 -4.85 -2.38
N ASN A 142 12.36 -4.85 -2.66
CA ASN A 142 12.96 -3.85 -3.52
C ASN A 142 12.68 -4.16 -5.00
N THR A 143 13.15 -3.31 -5.91
CA THR A 143 12.96 -3.48 -7.37
C THR A 143 13.72 -4.66 -7.98
N ASN A 144 14.56 -5.34 -7.21
CA ASN A 144 15.27 -6.57 -7.61
C ASN A 144 14.65 -7.84 -6.98
N ASP A 145 13.41 -7.74 -6.48
CA ASP A 145 12.68 -8.82 -5.79
C ASP A 145 13.36 -9.34 -4.50
N GLU A 146 14.22 -8.53 -3.89
CA GLU A 146 14.86 -8.88 -2.62
C GLU A 146 14.01 -8.40 -1.44
N PRO A 147 13.83 -9.22 -0.38
CA PRO A 147 13.02 -8.86 0.77
C PRO A 147 13.60 -7.65 1.53
N ILE A 148 12.75 -6.69 1.84
CA ILE A 148 13.09 -5.53 2.68
C ILE A 148 12.84 -5.88 4.14
N LEU A 149 13.90 -5.95 4.93
CA LEU A 149 13.82 -6.24 6.37
C LEU A 149 13.89 -4.96 7.22
N ARG A 150 14.56 -3.92 6.74
CA ARG A 150 14.76 -2.67 7.50
C ARG A 150 13.51 -1.82 7.51
N LYS A 151 13.08 -1.41 8.71
CA LYS A 151 11.90 -0.56 8.88
C LYS A 151 11.99 0.78 8.12
N SER A 152 13.18 1.35 7.98
CA SER A 152 13.40 2.63 7.28
C SER A 152 13.16 2.58 5.76
N GLU A 153 13.13 1.38 5.20
CA GLU A 153 12.92 1.13 3.77
C GLU A 153 11.48 0.66 3.47
N LYS A 154 10.67 0.42 4.50
CA LYS A 154 9.26 0.07 4.41
C LYS A 154 8.40 1.34 4.42
N PRO A 155 7.13 1.27 3.95
CA PRO A 155 6.17 2.35 4.16
C PRO A 155 6.11 2.79 5.62
N MET A 156 6.18 4.10 5.88
CA MET A 156 6.25 4.62 7.25
C MET A 156 4.96 4.38 8.04
N VAL A 157 3.85 4.22 7.34
CA VAL A 157 2.51 4.12 7.93
C VAL A 157 2.13 2.68 8.24
N PHE A 158 2.55 1.72 7.39
CA PHE A 158 2.05 0.35 7.46
C PHE A 158 2.82 -0.52 8.46
N ASP A 159 2.06 -1.37 9.15
CA ASP A 159 2.60 -2.48 9.93
C ASP A 159 2.72 -3.75 9.07
N ASP A 160 3.54 -4.71 9.50
CA ASP A 160 3.70 -5.97 8.76
C ASP A 160 2.41 -6.81 8.79
N VAL A 161 1.60 -6.67 9.84
CA VAL A 161 0.31 -7.35 9.99
C VAL A 161 -0.73 -6.36 10.49
N LEU A 162 -1.86 -6.31 9.82
CA LEU A 162 -3.04 -5.56 10.21
C LEU A 162 -4.22 -6.53 10.33
N ILE A 163 -4.86 -6.58 11.49
CA ILE A 163 -6.07 -7.38 11.73
C ILE A 163 -7.21 -6.45 12.08
N TYR A 164 -8.31 -6.60 11.40
CA TYR A 164 -9.59 -6.00 11.75
C TYR A 164 -10.53 -7.07 12.33
N LEU A 165 -11.12 -6.77 13.48
CA LEU A 165 -12.10 -7.59 14.14
C LEU A 165 -13.47 -6.93 14.04
N GLU A 166 -14.37 -7.53 13.27
CA GLU A 166 -15.69 -6.97 12.96
C GLU A 166 -16.58 -6.82 14.19
N GLU A 167 -16.65 -7.85 15.04
CA GLU A 167 -17.49 -7.85 16.25
C GLU A 167 -17.16 -6.70 17.22
N SER A 168 -15.89 -6.33 17.34
CA SER A 168 -15.43 -5.27 18.25
C SER A 168 -15.12 -3.94 17.55
N ASP A 169 -15.27 -3.88 16.23
CA ASP A 169 -14.86 -2.73 15.39
C ASP A 169 -13.45 -2.20 15.77
N SER A 170 -12.49 -3.11 15.89
CA SER A 170 -11.15 -2.80 16.40
C SER A 170 -10.04 -3.31 15.49
N PHE A 171 -8.89 -2.63 15.58
CA PHE A 171 -7.69 -2.99 14.85
C PHE A 171 -6.60 -3.52 15.78
N MET A 172 -5.92 -4.57 15.32
CA MET A 172 -4.68 -5.06 15.91
C MET A 172 -3.54 -4.90 14.91
N HIS A 173 -2.39 -4.47 15.40
CA HIS A 173 -1.20 -4.20 14.61
C HIS A 173 -0.07 -5.13 15.04
N GLY A 174 0.63 -5.73 14.07
CA GLY A 174 1.72 -6.67 14.31
C GLY A 174 2.95 -6.36 13.48
N ASN A 175 4.11 -6.75 14.04
CA ASN A 175 5.39 -6.63 13.35
C ASN A 175 6.05 -8.01 13.34
N LEU A 176 6.24 -8.59 12.16
CA LEU A 176 6.79 -9.93 11.96
C LEU A 176 8.22 -10.07 12.50
N SER A 177 9.02 -9.01 12.47
CA SER A 177 10.37 -9.05 13.04
C SER A 177 10.41 -9.24 14.57
N LYS A 178 9.32 -8.88 15.26
CA LYS A 178 9.17 -9.11 16.71
C LYS A 178 8.56 -10.47 17.03
N MET A 179 7.89 -11.10 16.07
CA MET A 179 7.28 -12.43 16.24
C MET A 179 8.31 -13.56 16.10
N ASN A 180 9.39 -13.32 15.37
CA ASN A 180 10.53 -14.24 15.27
C ASN A 180 11.41 -14.08 16.52
N GLY A 181 10.83 -14.39 17.69
CA GLY A 181 11.43 -14.21 18.99
C GLY A 181 12.90 -14.61 19.02
N THR A 182 13.73 -13.63 19.14
CA THR A 182 15.10 -13.80 19.56
C THR A 182 15.12 -14.55 20.90
N LYS A 183 15.65 -15.78 20.87
CA LYS A 183 16.23 -16.37 22.05
C LYS A 183 17.46 -15.57 22.46
#